data_46a1fae22fc993cc3b70170a0e91e8b3
#
_entry.id   46a1fae22fc993cc3b70170a0e91e8b3
#
_cell.length_a   1.000
_cell.length_b   1.000
_cell.length_c   1.000
_cell.angle_alpha   90.00
_cell.angle_beta   90.00
_cell.angle_gamma   90.00
#
_symmetry.space_group_name_H-M   'P 1'
#
loop_
_entity.id
_entity.type
_entity.pdbx_description
1 polymer ?
#
loop_
_entity_poly.entity_id
_entity_poly.type
_entity_poly.pdbx_seq_one_letter_code
_entity_poly.pdbx_strand_id
1 'polypeptide(L)'
;MRRGVRYALLVLVFVILVGPFLWQLSLSFKGAGDDLYTRPPRLLPSDPTFGNYQEVVDRVPVPGYLLNSTIVALISVAGNVAGATCAGFALARLRFRGRGLALSVFVAALLVPGETVIVAQFLLMRSLGLNDTLLGVALPTAVAALNVLLMRNAFLALPVALEEAAVIDGANVWRRFASICVPQVKGAMAVVATFAFVGSWNDFLWPLIVLSDQDKYTLTVGLNALRGTFYDNPRVVAAGTIVAVAPVLLFFFGLQRFFFRGVEEGGVKG
;
A
#
# COMPACT_ATOMS: atom_id res chain seq x y z
N MET A 1 7.55 -35.03 5.34
CA MET A 1 8.79 -34.21 5.47
C MET A 1 9.23 -34.24 6.94
N ARG A 2 10.49 -34.57 7.24
CA ARG A 2 11.03 -34.57 8.62
C ARG A 2 10.96 -33.14 9.17
N ARG A 3 10.54 -32.97 10.44
CA ARG A 3 10.39 -31.65 11.09
C ARG A 3 11.60 -30.73 10.89
N GLY A 4 12.83 -31.29 10.94
CA GLY A 4 14.07 -30.55 10.71
C GLY A 4 14.17 -29.90 9.32
N VAL A 5 13.76 -30.58 8.26
CA VAL A 5 13.76 -30.01 6.88
C VAL A 5 12.79 -28.83 6.78
N ARG A 6 11.61 -28.93 7.43
CA ARG A 6 10.64 -27.84 7.46
C ARG A 6 11.20 -26.59 8.15
N TYR A 7 11.85 -26.75 9.31
CA TYR A 7 12.47 -25.61 10.02
C TYR A 7 13.64 -25.03 9.25
N ALA A 8 14.48 -25.86 8.64
CA ALA A 8 15.58 -25.38 7.80
C ALA A 8 15.09 -24.55 6.61
N LEU A 9 14.02 -24.97 5.93
CA LEU A 9 13.39 -24.22 4.86
C LEU A 9 12.78 -22.90 5.36
N LEU A 10 12.12 -22.89 6.51
CA LEU A 10 11.56 -21.66 7.10
C LEU A 10 12.66 -20.66 7.44
N VAL A 11 13.76 -21.10 8.03
CA VAL A 11 14.93 -20.24 8.34
C VAL A 11 15.55 -19.70 7.05
N LEU A 12 15.72 -20.55 6.03
CA LEU A 12 16.25 -20.13 4.74
C LEU A 12 15.37 -19.04 4.10
N VAL A 13 14.06 -19.25 4.05
CA VAL A 13 13.10 -18.26 3.53
C VAL A 13 13.14 -16.97 4.34
N PHE A 14 13.20 -17.08 5.67
CA PHE A 14 13.33 -15.92 6.56
C PHE A 14 14.59 -15.12 6.26
N VAL A 15 15.74 -15.78 6.15
CA VAL A 15 17.03 -15.10 5.84
C VAL A 15 16.99 -14.43 4.47
N ILE A 16 16.42 -15.07 3.46
CA ILE A 16 16.31 -14.50 2.10
C ILE A 16 15.38 -13.27 2.11
N LEU A 17 14.23 -13.33 2.80
CA LEU A 17 13.25 -12.26 2.78
C LEU A 17 13.61 -11.11 3.73
N VAL A 18 14.12 -11.40 4.92
CA VAL A 18 14.37 -10.39 5.96
C VAL A 18 15.82 -9.91 5.93
N GLY A 19 16.75 -10.74 5.47
CA GLY A 19 18.18 -10.43 5.43
C GLY A 19 18.52 -9.09 4.77
N PRO A 20 17.99 -8.77 3.57
CA PRO A 20 18.23 -7.46 2.94
C PRO A 20 17.77 -6.27 3.79
N PHE A 21 16.66 -6.40 4.52
CA PHE A 21 16.19 -5.35 5.43
C PHE A 21 17.09 -5.19 6.65
N LEU A 22 17.55 -6.30 7.21
CA LEU A 22 18.51 -6.26 8.32
C LEU A 22 19.85 -5.66 7.88
N TRP A 23 20.28 -5.93 6.66
CA TRP A 23 21.46 -5.30 6.08
C TRP A 23 21.27 -3.79 5.94
N GLN A 24 20.14 -3.32 5.38
CA GLN A 24 19.84 -1.89 5.27
C GLN A 24 19.78 -1.22 6.64
N LEU A 25 19.16 -1.87 7.62
CA LEU A 25 19.10 -1.38 8.99
C LEU A 25 20.50 -1.27 9.60
N SER A 26 21.32 -2.31 9.45
CA SER A 26 22.72 -2.26 9.90
C SER A 26 23.50 -1.13 9.20
N LEU A 27 23.36 -1.02 7.87
CA LEU A 27 24.06 -0.03 7.08
C LEU A 27 23.68 1.41 7.48
N SER A 28 22.42 1.65 7.83
CA SER A 28 21.96 2.97 8.27
C SER A 28 22.61 3.47 9.57
N PHE A 29 23.14 2.56 10.38
CA PHE A 29 23.85 2.90 11.62
C PHE A 29 25.38 2.88 11.51
N LYS A 30 25.95 2.48 10.37
CA LYS A 30 27.41 2.45 10.19
C LYS A 30 28.00 3.85 10.10
N GLY A 31 29.03 4.10 10.92
CA GLY A 31 29.79 5.35 10.92
C GLY A 31 30.82 5.43 9.80
N ALA A 32 31.48 6.59 9.69
CA ALA A 32 32.53 6.82 8.68
C ALA A 32 33.71 5.87 8.80
N GLY A 33 34.01 5.39 10.01
CA GLY A 33 35.10 4.43 10.28
C GLY A 33 34.78 2.99 9.86
N ASP A 34 33.51 2.66 9.55
CA ASP A 34 33.15 1.34 9.09
C ASP A 34 33.46 1.16 7.60
N ASP A 35 34.29 0.16 7.27
CA ASP A 35 34.52 -0.25 5.89
C ASP A 35 33.29 -1.06 5.38
N LEU A 36 32.65 -0.55 4.33
CA LEU A 36 31.48 -1.18 3.72
C LEU A 36 31.81 -2.36 2.80
N TYR A 37 33.08 -2.48 2.40
CA TYR A 37 33.54 -3.43 1.37
C TYR A 37 34.35 -4.59 1.95
N THR A 38 34.37 -4.75 3.30
CA THR A 38 35.02 -5.89 3.95
C THR A 38 34.46 -7.23 3.46
N ARG A 39 35.33 -8.22 3.34
CA ARG A 39 34.96 -9.61 3.00
C ARG A 39 35.40 -10.55 4.12
N PRO A 40 34.50 -11.26 4.82
CA PRO A 40 33.04 -11.21 4.71
C PRO A 40 32.43 -9.89 5.20
N PRO A 41 31.23 -9.51 4.71
CA PRO A 41 30.56 -8.29 5.14
C PRO A 41 30.25 -8.33 6.65
N ARG A 42 30.58 -7.28 7.37
CA ARG A 42 30.21 -7.16 8.80
C ARG A 42 28.76 -6.70 8.91
N LEU A 43 27.91 -7.52 9.56
CA LEU A 43 26.51 -7.17 9.79
C LEU A 43 26.34 -6.12 10.88
N LEU A 44 27.17 -6.15 11.93
CA LEU A 44 27.08 -5.18 13.01
C LEU A 44 28.01 -4.00 12.75
N PRO A 45 27.56 -2.75 12.99
CA PRO A 45 28.43 -1.58 12.89
C PRO A 45 29.53 -1.66 13.98
N SER A 46 30.74 -1.31 13.60
CA SER A 46 31.87 -1.18 14.56
C SER A 46 31.86 0.19 15.23
N ASP A 47 31.33 1.20 14.53
CA ASP A 47 31.19 2.58 14.98
C ASP A 47 29.73 3.02 14.74
N PRO A 48 28.77 2.64 15.62
CA PRO A 48 27.37 2.94 15.42
C PRO A 48 27.07 4.42 15.62
N THR A 49 26.35 5.01 14.65
CA THR A 49 26.01 6.44 14.68
C THR A 49 24.59 6.71 14.18
N PHE A 50 23.95 7.74 14.72
CA PHE A 50 22.72 8.34 14.19
C PHE A 50 23.00 9.47 13.18
N GLY A 51 24.27 9.80 12.90
CA GLY A 51 24.65 10.88 12.00
C GLY A 51 24.08 10.74 10.59
N ASN A 52 23.89 9.50 10.10
CA ASN A 52 23.27 9.27 8.80
C ASN A 52 21.81 9.72 8.75
N TYR A 53 21.05 9.55 9.84
CA TYR A 53 19.67 10.03 9.95
C TYR A 53 19.60 11.56 10.04
N GLN A 54 20.56 12.17 10.78
CA GLN A 54 20.69 13.62 10.84
C GLN A 54 20.96 14.18 9.44
N GLU A 55 21.90 13.58 8.70
CA GLU A 55 22.22 13.98 7.33
C GLU A 55 21.03 13.84 6.37
N VAL A 56 20.15 12.83 6.55
CA VAL A 56 18.89 12.73 5.80
C VAL A 56 18.01 13.95 6.04
N VAL A 57 17.79 14.32 7.31
CA VAL A 57 16.93 15.46 7.68
C VAL A 57 17.53 16.81 7.25
N ASP A 58 18.86 16.92 7.27
CA ASP A 58 19.56 18.14 6.85
C ASP A 58 19.50 18.35 5.31
N ARG A 59 19.43 17.23 4.55
CA ARG A 59 19.39 17.28 3.08
C ARG A 59 17.99 17.42 2.48
N VAL A 60 16.98 16.86 3.13
CA VAL A 60 15.61 16.84 2.62
C VAL A 60 14.60 17.12 3.75
N PRO A 61 13.52 17.86 3.48
CA PRO A 61 12.49 18.20 4.46
C PRO A 61 11.59 16.98 4.76
N VAL A 62 12.16 15.94 5.40
CA VAL A 62 11.51 14.66 5.70
C VAL A 62 10.12 14.82 6.35
N PRO A 63 9.90 15.71 7.35
CA PRO A 63 8.58 15.88 7.96
C PRO A 63 7.52 16.36 6.95
N GLY A 64 7.85 17.27 6.04
CA GLY A 64 6.95 17.73 4.98
C GLY A 64 6.58 16.60 4.02
N TYR A 65 7.58 15.83 3.57
CA TYR A 65 7.37 14.71 2.67
C TYR A 65 6.57 13.55 3.31
N LEU A 66 6.80 13.29 4.60
CA LEU A 66 5.99 12.35 5.39
C LEU A 66 4.53 12.80 5.46
N LEU A 67 4.29 14.08 5.72
CA LEU A 67 2.94 14.65 5.77
C LEU A 67 2.24 14.51 4.40
N ASN A 68 2.91 14.90 3.31
CA ASN A 68 2.38 14.79 1.95
C ASN A 68 2.02 13.33 1.60
N SER A 69 2.95 12.38 1.84
CA SER A 69 2.70 10.96 1.63
C SER A 69 1.53 10.44 2.47
N THR A 70 1.43 10.89 3.72
CA THR A 70 0.32 10.50 4.61
C THR A 70 -1.01 11.02 4.08
N ILE A 71 -1.08 12.27 3.62
CA ILE A 71 -2.30 12.84 3.03
C ILE A 71 -2.71 12.05 1.78
N VAL A 72 -1.77 11.80 0.85
CA VAL A 72 -2.04 11.04 -0.38
C VAL A 72 -2.51 9.63 -0.04
N ALA A 73 -1.84 8.94 0.88
CA ALA A 73 -2.20 7.60 1.31
C ALA A 73 -3.58 7.55 1.98
N LEU A 74 -3.93 8.51 2.83
CA LEU A 74 -5.24 8.57 3.48
C LEU A 74 -6.36 8.80 2.46
N ILE A 75 -6.17 9.68 1.48
CA ILE A 75 -7.15 9.90 0.41
C ILE A 75 -7.32 8.60 -0.42
N SER A 76 -6.21 7.96 -0.79
CA SER A 76 -6.23 6.70 -1.54
C SER A 76 -6.91 5.58 -0.76
N VAL A 77 -6.62 5.43 0.53
CA VAL A 77 -7.24 4.41 1.40
C VAL A 77 -8.74 4.68 1.55
N ALA A 78 -9.13 5.92 1.86
CA ALA A 78 -10.53 6.28 2.02
C ALA A 78 -11.32 6.05 0.73
N GLY A 79 -10.79 6.49 -0.41
CA GLY A 79 -11.39 6.30 -1.72
C GLY A 79 -11.54 4.82 -2.09
N ASN A 80 -10.48 4.01 -1.91
CA ASN A 80 -10.53 2.59 -2.20
C ASN A 80 -11.49 1.84 -1.26
N VAL A 81 -11.42 2.09 0.05
CA VAL A 81 -12.30 1.41 1.00
C VAL A 81 -13.76 1.76 0.73
N ALA A 82 -14.09 3.03 0.56
CA ALA A 82 -15.46 3.45 0.27
C ALA A 82 -15.90 3.01 -1.13
N GLY A 83 -15.13 3.38 -2.17
CA GLY A 83 -15.48 3.12 -3.56
C GLY A 83 -15.53 1.64 -3.91
N ALA A 84 -14.51 0.86 -3.48
CA ALA A 84 -14.48 -0.57 -3.75
C ALA A 84 -15.56 -1.33 -2.95
N THR A 85 -15.87 -0.90 -1.72
CA THR A 85 -16.95 -1.52 -0.93
C THR A 85 -18.31 -1.26 -1.59
N CYS A 86 -18.61 -0.03 -2.00
CA CYS A 86 -19.86 0.30 -2.70
C CYS A 86 -19.97 -0.41 -4.06
N ALA A 87 -18.94 -0.33 -4.89
CA ALA A 87 -18.91 -0.97 -6.20
C ALA A 87 -18.94 -2.50 -6.09
N GLY A 88 -18.17 -3.07 -5.16
CA GLY A 88 -18.14 -4.49 -4.88
C GLY A 88 -19.50 -5.04 -4.45
N PHE A 89 -20.20 -4.34 -3.54
CA PHE A 89 -21.55 -4.71 -3.13
C PHE A 89 -22.53 -4.64 -4.31
N ALA A 90 -22.52 -3.53 -5.05
CA ALA A 90 -23.39 -3.38 -6.22
C ALA A 90 -23.17 -4.51 -7.24
N LEU A 91 -21.92 -4.81 -7.56
CA LEU A 91 -21.55 -5.89 -8.48
C LEU A 91 -21.78 -7.30 -7.92
N ALA A 92 -21.86 -7.49 -6.60
CA ALA A 92 -22.12 -8.79 -5.98
C ALA A 92 -23.62 -9.05 -5.79
N ARG A 93 -24.39 -8.07 -5.30
CA ARG A 93 -25.71 -8.26 -4.70
C ARG A 93 -26.85 -7.56 -5.42
N LEU A 94 -26.58 -6.49 -6.17
CA LEU A 94 -27.64 -5.77 -6.87
C LEU A 94 -27.89 -6.35 -8.26
N ARG A 95 -29.14 -6.31 -8.70
CA ARG A 95 -29.57 -6.65 -10.06
C ARG A 95 -29.86 -5.36 -10.81
N PHE A 96 -29.00 -5.02 -11.77
CA PHE A 96 -29.19 -3.84 -12.63
C PHE A 96 -28.75 -4.15 -14.06
N ARG A 97 -29.32 -3.38 -15.01
CA ARG A 97 -28.95 -3.51 -16.45
C ARG A 97 -27.50 -3.04 -16.63
N GLY A 98 -26.69 -3.81 -17.34
CA GLY A 98 -25.28 -3.48 -17.57
C GLY A 98 -24.29 -4.00 -16.50
N ARG A 99 -24.75 -4.75 -15.47
CA ARG A 99 -23.87 -5.33 -14.45
C ARG A 99 -22.72 -6.14 -15.05
N GLY A 100 -23.00 -6.97 -16.09
CA GLY A 100 -21.97 -7.77 -16.78
C GLY A 100 -20.94 -6.87 -17.44
N LEU A 101 -21.37 -5.83 -18.15
CA LEU A 101 -20.49 -4.86 -18.80
C LEU A 101 -19.63 -4.11 -17.76
N ALA A 102 -20.22 -3.64 -16.67
CA ALA A 102 -19.47 -2.98 -15.60
C ALA A 102 -18.39 -3.90 -15.01
N LEU A 103 -18.72 -5.18 -14.75
CA LEU A 103 -17.74 -6.16 -14.30
C LEU A 103 -16.62 -6.36 -15.34
N SER A 104 -16.97 -6.48 -16.63
CA SER A 104 -15.98 -6.64 -17.70
C SER A 104 -15.03 -5.45 -17.80
N VAL A 105 -15.49 -4.23 -17.55
CA VAL A 105 -14.64 -3.02 -17.52
C VAL A 105 -13.62 -3.11 -16.39
N PHE A 106 -14.02 -3.49 -15.17
CA PHE A 106 -13.07 -3.67 -14.07
C PHE A 106 -12.05 -4.78 -14.34
N VAL A 107 -12.49 -5.89 -14.95
CA VAL A 107 -11.56 -6.98 -15.33
C VAL A 107 -10.62 -6.53 -16.44
N ALA A 108 -11.11 -5.84 -17.46
CA ALA A 108 -10.29 -5.32 -18.55
C ALA A 108 -9.26 -4.29 -18.05
N ALA A 109 -9.63 -3.45 -17.07
CA ALA A 109 -8.71 -2.48 -16.47
C ALA A 109 -7.49 -3.14 -15.80
N LEU A 110 -7.59 -4.39 -15.31
CA LEU A 110 -6.45 -5.12 -14.77
C LEU A 110 -5.46 -5.62 -15.83
N LEU A 111 -5.90 -5.72 -17.09
CA LEU A 111 -5.06 -6.18 -18.20
C LEU A 111 -4.24 -5.04 -18.83
N VAL A 112 -4.61 -3.79 -18.54
CA VAL A 112 -3.92 -2.61 -19.06
C VAL A 112 -2.82 -2.20 -18.10
N PRO A 113 -1.53 -2.26 -18.50
CA PRO A 113 -0.45 -1.76 -17.66
C PRO A 113 -0.63 -0.26 -17.38
N GLY A 114 -0.51 0.15 -16.11
CA GLY A 114 -0.73 1.55 -15.70
C GLY A 114 0.19 2.54 -16.42
N GLU A 115 1.42 2.13 -16.69
CA GLU A 115 2.42 2.96 -17.35
C GLU A 115 2.05 3.33 -18.79
N THR A 116 1.24 2.50 -19.48
CA THR A 116 0.81 2.77 -20.85
C THR A 116 -0.17 3.95 -20.95
N VAL A 117 -0.90 4.23 -19.88
CA VAL A 117 -1.91 5.31 -19.83
C VAL A 117 -1.41 6.57 -19.12
N ILE A 118 -0.17 6.58 -18.64
CA ILE A 118 0.37 7.62 -17.75
C ILE A 118 0.33 9.02 -18.40
N VAL A 119 0.59 9.14 -19.71
CA VAL A 119 0.54 10.41 -20.44
C VAL A 119 -0.90 10.93 -20.53
N ALA A 120 -1.85 10.05 -20.87
CA ALA A 120 -3.26 10.42 -20.94
C ALA A 120 -3.80 10.83 -19.55
N GLN A 121 -3.38 10.12 -18.50
CA GLN A 121 -3.73 10.42 -17.13
C GLN A 121 -3.18 11.78 -16.71
N PHE A 122 -1.91 12.10 -17.06
CA PHE A 122 -1.33 13.42 -16.80
C PHE A 122 -2.09 14.55 -17.49
N LEU A 123 -2.40 14.37 -18.78
CA LEU A 123 -3.17 15.37 -19.54
C LEU A 123 -4.57 15.58 -18.94
N LEU A 124 -5.22 14.51 -18.47
CA LEU A 124 -6.50 14.60 -17.78
C LEU A 124 -6.38 15.38 -16.47
N MET A 125 -5.40 15.06 -15.60
CA MET A 125 -5.19 15.79 -14.34
C MET A 125 -4.87 17.26 -14.60
N ARG A 126 -4.09 17.55 -15.62
CA ARG A 126 -3.79 18.93 -16.04
C ARG A 126 -5.05 19.67 -16.52
N SER A 127 -5.91 19.04 -17.31
CA SER A 127 -7.16 19.65 -17.79
C SER A 127 -8.16 19.92 -16.66
N LEU A 128 -8.10 19.15 -15.58
CA LEU A 128 -8.89 19.33 -14.35
C LEU A 128 -8.29 20.36 -13.39
N GLY A 129 -7.13 20.95 -13.70
CA GLY A 129 -6.44 21.89 -12.80
C GLY A 129 -5.81 21.21 -11.57
N LEU A 130 -5.63 19.90 -11.60
CA LEU A 130 -5.07 19.11 -10.48
C LEU A 130 -3.56 18.83 -10.63
N ASN A 131 -2.93 19.38 -11.66
CA ASN A 131 -1.48 19.31 -11.81
C ASN A 131 -0.80 20.01 -10.62
N ASP A 132 0.31 19.44 -10.17
CA ASP A 132 1.08 19.92 -9.02
C ASP A 132 0.25 20.01 -7.72
N THR A 133 -0.61 19.03 -7.48
CA THR A 133 -1.40 18.90 -6.24
C THR A 133 -1.38 17.49 -5.69
N LEU A 134 -1.49 17.34 -4.36
CA LEU A 134 -1.59 16.04 -3.70
C LEU A 134 -2.87 15.29 -4.10
N LEU A 135 -3.94 16.03 -4.40
CA LEU A 135 -5.18 15.45 -4.90
C LEU A 135 -5.00 14.86 -6.31
N GLY A 136 -4.24 15.53 -7.18
CA GLY A 136 -3.88 15.02 -8.51
C GLY A 136 -3.03 13.75 -8.45
N VAL A 137 -2.25 13.58 -7.36
CA VAL A 137 -1.55 12.31 -7.10
C VAL A 137 -2.50 11.22 -6.64
N ALA A 138 -3.40 11.50 -5.69
CA ALA A 138 -4.24 10.49 -5.05
C ALA A 138 -5.45 10.06 -5.90
N LEU A 139 -6.05 10.97 -6.69
CA LEU A 139 -7.33 10.74 -7.35
C LEU A 139 -7.33 9.58 -8.36
N PRO A 140 -6.33 9.41 -9.23
CA PRO A 140 -6.31 8.32 -10.20
C PRO A 140 -6.30 6.92 -9.57
N THR A 141 -5.76 6.80 -8.38
CA THR A 141 -5.67 5.53 -7.63
C THR A 141 -6.73 5.40 -6.55
N ALA A 142 -7.67 6.36 -6.44
CA ALA A 142 -8.67 6.39 -5.38
C ALA A 142 -9.65 5.21 -5.41
N VAL A 143 -9.87 4.57 -6.58
CA VAL A 143 -10.66 3.33 -6.69
C VAL A 143 -9.96 2.37 -7.65
N ALA A 144 -9.17 1.47 -7.12
CA ALA A 144 -8.46 0.46 -7.92
C ALA A 144 -9.36 -0.71 -8.30
N ALA A 145 -9.29 -1.16 -9.57
CA ALA A 145 -10.09 -2.26 -10.09
C ALA A 145 -9.91 -3.56 -9.28
N LEU A 146 -8.68 -3.89 -8.88
CA LEU A 146 -8.38 -5.04 -8.03
C LEU A 146 -9.17 -4.99 -6.73
N ASN A 147 -9.20 -3.84 -6.06
CA ASN A 147 -9.89 -3.66 -4.79
C ASN A 147 -11.40 -3.83 -4.92
N VAL A 148 -11.99 -3.37 -6.04
CA VAL A 148 -13.42 -3.59 -6.36
C VAL A 148 -13.72 -5.08 -6.51
N LEU A 149 -12.86 -5.84 -7.22
CA LEU A 149 -13.05 -7.28 -7.40
C LEU A 149 -12.84 -8.06 -6.10
N LEU A 150 -11.89 -7.65 -5.25
CA LEU A 150 -11.70 -8.24 -3.92
C LEU A 150 -12.96 -8.06 -3.07
N MET A 151 -13.49 -6.83 -2.99
CA MET A 151 -14.72 -6.57 -2.24
C MET A 151 -15.92 -7.31 -2.83
N ARG A 152 -16.04 -7.36 -4.15
CA ARG A 152 -17.09 -8.16 -4.81
C ARG A 152 -17.02 -9.62 -4.38
N ASN A 153 -15.85 -10.24 -4.40
CA ASN A 153 -15.69 -11.65 -3.99
C ASN A 153 -16.00 -11.84 -2.50
N ALA A 154 -15.61 -10.90 -1.64
CA ALA A 154 -15.95 -10.94 -0.23
C ALA A 154 -17.47 -10.90 0.01
N PHE A 155 -18.19 -10.02 -0.71
CA PHE A 155 -19.65 -9.98 -0.62
C PHE A 155 -20.28 -11.26 -1.19
N LEU A 156 -19.79 -11.83 -2.28
CA LEU A 156 -20.31 -13.08 -2.84
C LEU A 156 -20.16 -14.26 -1.88
N ALA A 157 -19.18 -14.26 -1.01
CA ALA A 157 -18.95 -15.30 -0.02
C ALA A 157 -19.96 -15.28 1.15
N LEU A 158 -20.68 -14.18 1.36
CA LEU A 158 -21.68 -14.10 2.43
C LEU A 158 -22.90 -14.96 2.10
N PRO A 159 -23.49 -15.65 3.09
CA PRO A 159 -24.74 -16.42 2.91
C PRO A 159 -25.89 -15.53 2.45
N VAL A 160 -26.61 -15.92 1.40
CA VAL A 160 -27.74 -15.17 0.87
C VAL A 160 -28.88 -15.09 1.89
N ALA A 161 -29.05 -16.12 2.73
CA ALA A 161 -30.05 -16.19 3.78
C ALA A 161 -30.01 -15.00 4.76
N LEU A 162 -28.84 -14.39 5.01
CA LEU A 162 -28.71 -13.19 5.84
C LEU A 162 -29.45 -11.99 5.22
N GLU A 163 -29.36 -11.85 3.91
CA GLU A 163 -30.03 -10.75 3.19
C GLU A 163 -31.53 -11.03 3.01
N GLU A 164 -31.91 -12.30 2.78
CA GLU A 164 -33.31 -12.71 2.67
C GLU A 164 -34.07 -12.47 3.98
N ALA A 165 -33.48 -12.84 5.12
CA ALA A 165 -34.05 -12.54 6.44
C ALA A 165 -34.26 -11.02 6.63
N ALA A 166 -33.24 -10.23 6.26
CA ALA A 166 -33.33 -8.78 6.38
C ALA A 166 -34.41 -8.16 5.46
N VAL A 167 -34.63 -8.74 4.27
CA VAL A 167 -35.72 -8.28 3.39
C VAL A 167 -37.10 -8.60 3.99
N ILE A 168 -37.25 -9.75 4.66
CA ILE A 168 -38.47 -10.11 5.38
C ILE A 168 -38.75 -9.12 6.52
N ASP A 169 -37.67 -8.67 7.20
CA ASP A 169 -37.72 -7.65 8.27
C ASP A 169 -37.90 -6.21 7.71
N GLY A 170 -38.13 -6.03 6.38
CA GLY A 170 -38.36 -4.74 5.76
C GLY A 170 -37.13 -3.89 5.53
N ALA A 171 -35.90 -4.47 5.57
CA ALA A 171 -34.68 -3.73 5.32
C ALA A 171 -34.56 -3.33 3.85
N ASN A 172 -34.39 -2.03 3.59
CA ASN A 172 -34.06 -1.52 2.28
C ASN A 172 -32.61 -1.86 1.87
N VAL A 173 -32.24 -1.59 0.63
CA VAL A 173 -30.89 -1.89 0.09
C VAL A 173 -29.79 -1.25 0.93
N TRP A 174 -29.97 0.01 1.33
CA TRP A 174 -28.96 0.73 2.11
C TRP A 174 -28.76 0.13 3.52
N ARG A 175 -29.84 -0.25 4.18
CA ARG A 175 -29.77 -0.93 5.48
C ARG A 175 -29.09 -2.31 5.38
N ARG A 176 -29.42 -3.09 4.32
CA ARG A 176 -28.72 -4.35 4.04
C ARG A 176 -27.23 -4.13 3.82
N PHE A 177 -26.86 -3.14 3.00
CA PHE A 177 -25.46 -2.78 2.76
C PHE A 177 -24.76 -2.40 4.07
N ALA A 178 -25.19 -1.30 4.72
CA ALA A 178 -24.44 -0.67 5.80
C ALA A 178 -24.49 -1.45 7.12
N SER A 179 -25.65 -2.05 7.47
CA SER A 179 -25.86 -2.65 8.78
C SER A 179 -25.66 -4.18 8.80
N ILE A 180 -25.72 -4.84 7.63
CA ILE A 180 -25.67 -6.31 7.57
C ILE A 180 -24.41 -6.76 6.83
N CYS A 181 -24.23 -6.35 5.57
CA CYS A 181 -23.16 -6.87 4.73
C CYS A 181 -21.78 -6.25 5.07
N VAL A 182 -21.67 -4.92 5.21
CA VAL A 182 -20.40 -4.24 5.49
C VAL A 182 -19.74 -4.73 6.78
N PRO A 183 -20.45 -4.90 7.93
CA PRO A 183 -19.85 -5.44 9.14
C PRO A 183 -19.22 -6.83 8.98
N GLN A 184 -19.75 -7.67 8.09
CA GLN A 184 -19.25 -9.03 7.83
C GLN A 184 -17.98 -9.07 6.97
N VAL A 185 -17.75 -8.03 6.17
CA VAL A 185 -16.58 -7.96 5.26
C VAL A 185 -15.46 -7.05 5.76
N LYS A 186 -15.44 -6.70 7.06
CA LYS A 186 -14.40 -5.84 7.64
C LYS A 186 -12.99 -6.36 7.41
N GLY A 187 -12.80 -7.68 7.43
CA GLY A 187 -11.52 -8.31 7.11
C GLY A 187 -11.07 -7.99 5.67
N ALA A 188 -11.98 -8.14 4.70
CA ALA A 188 -11.68 -7.80 3.30
C ALA A 188 -11.44 -6.28 3.11
N MET A 189 -12.18 -5.42 3.82
CA MET A 189 -11.92 -3.98 3.81
C MET A 189 -10.52 -3.64 4.36
N ALA A 190 -10.03 -4.33 5.38
CA ALA A 190 -8.67 -4.15 5.89
C ALA A 190 -7.62 -4.57 4.87
N VAL A 191 -7.87 -5.64 4.10
CA VAL A 191 -7.01 -6.04 2.97
C VAL A 191 -6.97 -4.94 1.91
N VAL A 192 -8.14 -4.43 1.51
CA VAL A 192 -8.25 -3.32 0.54
C VAL A 192 -7.52 -2.07 1.04
N ALA A 193 -7.70 -1.71 2.32
CA ALA A 193 -7.00 -0.57 2.93
C ALA A 193 -5.47 -0.76 2.86
N THR A 194 -4.99 -1.97 3.11
CA THR A 194 -3.56 -2.27 3.06
C THR A 194 -3.01 -2.19 1.63
N PHE A 195 -3.69 -2.75 0.64
CA PHE A 195 -3.25 -2.62 -0.75
C PHE A 195 -3.26 -1.17 -1.23
N ALA A 196 -4.30 -0.40 -0.87
CA ALA A 196 -4.37 1.02 -1.21
C ALA A 196 -3.24 1.83 -0.54
N PHE A 197 -2.97 1.57 0.75
CA PHE A 197 -1.91 2.24 1.49
C PHE A 197 -0.54 1.91 0.90
N VAL A 198 -0.20 0.62 0.77
CA VAL A 198 1.10 0.17 0.27
C VAL A 198 1.32 0.64 -1.17
N GLY A 199 0.30 0.55 -2.02
CA GLY A 199 0.37 1.03 -3.41
C GLY A 199 0.65 2.53 -3.48
N SER A 200 -0.12 3.33 -2.76
CA SER A 200 0.04 4.79 -2.72
C SER A 200 1.35 5.23 -2.06
N TRP A 201 1.76 4.56 -0.98
CA TRP A 201 2.98 4.90 -0.25
C TRP A 201 4.25 4.63 -1.05
N ASN A 202 4.29 3.52 -1.80
CA ASN A 202 5.44 3.12 -2.60
C ASN A 202 5.44 3.73 -4.00
N ASP A 203 4.38 4.44 -4.38
CA ASP A 203 4.32 5.07 -5.70
C ASP A 203 5.39 6.17 -5.81
N PHE A 204 6.21 6.03 -6.83
CA PHE A 204 7.29 6.96 -7.15
C PHE A 204 7.04 7.65 -8.48
N LEU A 205 6.66 6.88 -9.50
CA LEU A 205 6.64 7.37 -10.87
C LEU A 205 5.55 8.40 -11.09
N TRP A 206 4.33 8.14 -10.60
CA TRP A 206 3.20 9.04 -10.81
C TRP A 206 3.37 10.38 -10.05
N PRO A 207 3.72 10.39 -8.74
CA PRO A 207 4.03 11.64 -8.05
C PRO A 207 5.17 12.44 -8.69
N LEU A 208 6.21 11.77 -9.19
CA LEU A 208 7.34 12.40 -9.87
C LEU A 208 6.91 13.14 -11.15
N ILE A 209 5.90 12.63 -11.86
CA ILE A 209 5.38 13.24 -13.10
C ILE A 209 4.42 14.39 -12.81
N VAL A 210 3.59 14.26 -11.77
CA VAL A 210 2.52 15.21 -11.46
C VAL A 210 3.01 16.40 -10.66
N LEU A 211 3.93 16.19 -9.74
CA LEU A 211 4.43 17.22 -8.82
C LEU A 211 5.64 17.92 -9.41
N SER A 212 5.63 19.24 -9.40
CA SER A 212 6.72 20.10 -9.85
C SER A 212 7.36 20.87 -8.69
N ASP A 213 6.56 21.23 -7.68
CA ASP A 213 6.97 21.94 -6.48
C ASP A 213 7.58 20.94 -5.48
N GLN A 214 8.82 21.19 -5.07
CA GLN A 214 9.54 20.33 -4.12
C GLN A 214 8.83 20.23 -2.76
N ASP A 215 8.17 21.29 -2.31
CA ASP A 215 7.46 21.28 -1.02
C ASP A 215 6.27 20.32 -1.01
N LYS A 216 5.79 19.91 -2.20
CA LYS A 216 4.70 18.96 -2.38
C LYS A 216 5.16 17.52 -2.59
N TYR A 217 6.45 17.26 -2.69
CA TYR A 217 6.94 15.91 -2.98
C TYR A 217 6.47 14.90 -1.91
N THR A 218 6.14 13.71 -2.39
CA THR A 218 5.96 12.55 -1.53
C THR A 218 7.31 12.06 -1.00
N LEU A 219 7.30 11.29 0.07
CA LEU A 219 8.52 10.80 0.70
C LEU A 219 9.41 10.00 -0.27
N THR A 220 8.81 9.14 -1.10
CA THR A 220 9.54 8.34 -2.10
C THR A 220 10.23 9.21 -3.15
N VAL A 221 9.55 10.26 -3.63
CA VAL A 221 10.12 11.23 -4.59
C VAL A 221 11.20 12.05 -3.90
N GLY A 222 10.92 12.60 -2.73
CA GLY A 222 11.86 13.46 -2.01
C GLY A 222 13.14 12.73 -1.57
N LEU A 223 13.03 11.50 -1.09
CA LEU A 223 14.19 10.69 -0.72
C LEU A 223 15.07 10.29 -1.93
N ASN A 224 14.54 10.34 -3.14
CA ASN A 224 15.35 10.11 -4.34
C ASN A 224 16.45 11.18 -4.50
N ALA A 225 16.27 12.38 -3.94
CA ALA A 225 17.29 13.41 -3.91
C ALA A 225 18.53 13.04 -3.07
N LEU A 226 18.43 12.04 -2.18
CA LEU A 226 19.58 11.50 -1.45
C LEU A 226 20.55 10.74 -2.35
N ARG A 227 20.09 10.29 -3.53
CA ARG A 227 20.92 9.71 -4.59
C ARG A 227 21.41 10.85 -5.49
N GLY A 228 22.57 11.40 -5.14
CA GLY A 228 23.17 12.47 -5.93
C GLY A 228 23.89 11.95 -7.17
N THR A 229 23.99 12.78 -8.21
CA THR A 229 24.70 12.43 -9.44
C THR A 229 26.22 12.27 -9.22
N PHE A 230 26.77 12.94 -8.20
CA PHE A 230 28.22 12.98 -7.93
C PHE A 230 28.63 12.53 -6.53
N TYR A 231 27.67 12.31 -5.64
CA TYR A 231 27.91 11.90 -4.26
C TYR A 231 26.77 11.00 -3.76
N ASP A 232 27.04 9.72 -3.72
CA ASP A 232 26.13 8.73 -3.18
C ASP A 232 26.76 8.14 -1.91
N ASN A 233 26.17 8.48 -0.74
CA ASN A 233 26.55 7.86 0.53
C ASN A 233 25.57 6.71 0.82
N PRO A 234 25.99 5.44 0.65
CA PRO A 234 25.09 4.31 0.84
C PRO A 234 24.50 4.24 2.25
N ARG A 235 25.19 4.80 3.27
CA ARG A 235 24.71 4.83 4.65
C ARG A 235 23.51 5.77 4.81
N VAL A 236 23.60 6.97 4.20
CA VAL A 236 22.53 7.97 4.20
C VAL A 236 21.33 7.48 3.40
N VAL A 237 21.56 6.87 2.23
CA VAL A 237 20.50 6.23 1.44
C VAL A 237 19.82 5.11 2.22
N ALA A 238 20.59 4.30 2.97
CA ALA A 238 20.04 3.28 3.83
C ALA A 238 19.18 3.88 4.97
N ALA A 239 19.66 4.95 5.62
CA ALA A 239 18.88 5.65 6.65
C ALA A 239 17.57 6.22 6.08
N GLY A 240 17.60 6.86 4.92
CA GLY A 240 16.39 7.32 4.21
C GLY A 240 15.43 6.17 3.88
N THR A 241 15.97 5.02 3.45
CA THR A 241 15.16 3.82 3.18
C THR A 241 14.46 3.31 4.45
N ILE A 242 15.13 3.28 5.59
CA ILE A 242 14.53 2.88 6.87
C ILE A 242 13.42 3.87 7.27
N VAL A 243 13.64 5.17 7.10
CA VAL A 243 12.60 6.20 7.34
C VAL A 243 11.38 5.95 6.44
N ALA A 244 11.57 5.59 5.17
CA ALA A 244 10.47 5.31 4.24
C ALA A 244 9.70 4.04 4.57
N VAL A 245 10.37 3.01 5.09
CA VAL A 245 9.75 1.71 5.41
C VAL A 245 9.00 1.75 6.75
N ALA A 246 9.43 2.57 7.71
CA ALA A 246 8.87 2.60 9.05
C ALA A 246 7.32 2.83 9.07
N PRO A 247 6.73 3.79 8.34
CA PRO A 247 5.28 3.99 8.32
C PRO A 247 4.51 2.79 7.73
N VAL A 248 5.07 2.09 6.74
CA VAL A 248 4.46 0.87 6.16
C VAL A 248 4.36 -0.23 7.21
N LEU A 249 5.43 -0.45 7.98
CA LEU A 249 5.44 -1.41 9.07
C LEU A 249 4.44 -1.03 10.17
N LEU A 250 4.41 0.25 10.58
CA LEU A 250 3.46 0.75 11.57
C LEU A 250 2.01 0.55 11.14
N PHE A 251 1.70 0.86 9.89
CA PHE A 251 0.38 0.64 9.31
C PHE A 251 -0.01 -0.85 9.30
N PHE A 252 0.92 -1.72 8.86
CA PHE A 252 0.70 -3.16 8.85
C PHE A 252 0.45 -3.71 10.27
N PHE A 253 1.29 -3.36 11.25
CA PHE A 253 1.10 -3.79 12.63
C PHE A 253 -0.20 -3.28 13.25
N GLY A 254 -0.68 -2.10 12.84
CA GLY A 254 -1.98 -1.58 13.25
C GLY A 254 -3.16 -2.40 12.72
N LEU A 255 -3.05 -2.91 11.49
CA LEU A 255 -4.12 -3.64 10.81
C LEU A 255 -4.03 -5.17 10.92
N GLN A 256 -2.90 -5.74 11.34
CA GLN A 256 -2.67 -7.20 11.34
C GLN A 256 -3.78 -8.00 12.05
N ARG A 257 -4.33 -7.46 13.15
CA ARG A 257 -5.43 -8.11 13.90
C ARG A 257 -6.69 -8.38 13.07
N PHE A 258 -6.92 -7.59 12.02
CA PHE A 258 -8.08 -7.78 11.13
C PHE A 258 -7.83 -8.86 10.08
N PHE A 259 -6.56 -9.09 9.70
CA PHE A 259 -6.19 -10.15 8.78
C PHE A 259 -6.36 -11.55 9.40
N PHE A 260 -5.88 -11.73 10.63
CA PHE A 260 -5.91 -13.05 11.28
C PHE A 260 -7.34 -13.52 11.58
N ARG A 261 -8.25 -12.62 11.95
CA ARG A 261 -9.66 -12.97 12.16
C ARG A 261 -10.36 -13.49 10.91
N GLY A 262 -10.08 -12.91 9.73
CA GLY A 262 -10.67 -13.36 8.47
C GLY A 262 -10.15 -14.73 7.98
N VAL A 263 -8.93 -15.11 8.36
CA VAL A 263 -8.33 -16.41 8.01
C VAL A 263 -8.88 -17.52 8.89
N GLU A 264 -9.14 -17.27 10.17
CA GLU A 264 -9.73 -18.25 11.10
C GLU A 264 -11.17 -18.58 10.71
N GLU A 265 -11.97 -17.60 10.30
CA GLU A 265 -13.37 -17.81 9.87
C GLU A 265 -13.47 -18.51 8.50
N GLY A 266 -12.47 -18.38 7.63
CA GLY A 266 -12.39 -19.05 6.33
C GLY A 266 -11.76 -20.45 6.36
N GLY A 267 -11.02 -20.78 7.41
CA GLY A 267 -10.26 -22.04 7.57
C GLY A 267 -11.02 -23.21 8.17
N VAL A 268 -12.22 -23.01 8.68
CA VAL A 268 -13.07 -24.08 9.25
C VAL A 268 -14.10 -24.53 8.22
N LYS A 269 -13.62 -25.13 7.13
CA LYS A 269 -14.39 -26.02 6.25
C LYS A 269 -13.51 -27.22 5.92
N GLY A 270 -13.54 -28.20 6.76
CA GLY A 270 -12.91 -29.49 6.55
C GLY A 270 -13.29 -30.39 7.69
#